data_739ca403973e6c356b541921589ffbed
#
_entry.id   739ca403973e6c356b541921589ffbed
#
_cell.length_a   1.000
_cell.length_b   1.000
_cell.length_c   1.000
_cell.angle_alpha   90.00
_cell.angle_beta   90.00
_cell.angle_gamma   90.00
#
_symmetry.space_group_name_H-M   'P 1'
#
loop_
_entity.id
_entity.type
_entity.pdbx_description
1 polymer ?
#
loop_
_entity_poly.entity_id
_entity_poly.type
_entity_poly.pdbx_seq_one_letter_code
_entity_poly.pdbx_strand_id
1 'polypeptide(L)'
;MPTTPALVSALRELGERPAVVADGRTISGIGLLLGVSPPGGLPRALAQRVAEHAALPPSAARAAEQRLRYWAGVLGTPPIRHTVLHPVTDLAVDLALATLLAGGTVHCGDPEQRPEQQLATVAASRATHLSLPSALLWRLSRQPGLDAHDLGTLRLVLHVGPEPRQEDVYAAVDALGAVLAHVRAPDSNAEAADRRLRADAESASAAAWKHSIGVTAPQVREFGAHLDRAVLTALLHTLQQSGVLTDPARGYPEAEVLATALVTPAQRPRVARWLDALARHGLITRQDGGAQGPVFRGGPGPAAAAVRDAWRPAVEAWADGLGPAAALDRVRRGALRLPRLITGEEAPRPAAAPVRWAAARGYLGAALGALVRAAAEAHTAPIPLRVLELDPEGGEGAVARALTGRPRQHAEHHLAPDGGRYDVVVAAARGRTAEEVPALVRLLSPGGRLLLLAPTAEQLDLLITGDDAQRLTAHPAEHWRAALTAAGCPTVLTLPEDGHPMGLLGQRLFAARVD
;
A
#
# COMPACT_ATOMS: atom_id res chain seq x y z
N MET A 1 -0.02 42.72 -17.61
CA MET A 1 0.08 42.03 -18.91
C MET A 1 0.30 40.54 -18.63
N PRO A 2 -0.37 39.61 -19.29
CA PRO A 2 -0.10 38.20 -19.14
C PRO A 2 1.34 37.93 -19.61
N THR A 3 2.18 37.42 -18.72
CA THR A 3 3.56 37.05 -19.04
C THR A 3 3.55 35.82 -19.95
N THR A 4 4.10 35.97 -21.15
CA THR A 4 4.28 34.84 -22.09
C THR A 4 5.15 33.74 -21.41
N PRO A 5 4.76 32.46 -21.51
CA PRO A 5 5.61 31.37 -21.01
C PRO A 5 7.02 31.42 -21.56
N ALA A 6 8.03 31.14 -20.72
CA ALA A 6 9.44 31.26 -21.10
C ALA A 6 9.82 30.34 -22.25
N LEU A 7 9.25 29.14 -22.32
CA LEU A 7 9.47 28.21 -23.45
C LEU A 7 8.95 28.80 -24.78
N VAL A 8 7.77 29.42 -24.75
CA VAL A 8 7.19 30.08 -25.95
C VAL A 8 8.07 31.25 -26.39
N SER A 9 8.61 32.03 -25.43
CA SER A 9 9.55 33.12 -25.72
C SER A 9 10.84 32.59 -26.33
N ALA A 10 11.43 31.55 -25.76
CA ALA A 10 12.66 30.94 -26.28
C ALA A 10 12.48 30.38 -27.72
N LEU A 11 11.35 29.76 -28.02
CA LEU A 11 11.04 29.27 -29.37
C LEU A 11 10.83 30.43 -30.38
N ARG A 12 10.25 31.57 -29.95
CA ARG A 12 10.16 32.78 -30.78
C ARG A 12 11.53 33.40 -31.06
N GLU A 13 12.41 33.42 -30.06
CA GLU A 13 13.79 33.89 -30.21
C GLU A 13 14.63 32.97 -31.11
N LEU A 14 14.36 31.67 -31.11
CA LEU A 14 14.94 30.73 -32.08
C LEU A 14 14.48 31.09 -33.52
N GLY A 15 13.25 31.57 -33.69
CA GLY A 15 12.74 32.00 -34.99
C GLY A 15 12.78 30.88 -36.03
N GLU A 16 13.39 31.15 -37.18
CA GLU A 16 13.58 30.19 -38.26
C GLU A 16 14.83 29.29 -38.08
N ARG A 17 15.60 29.47 -37.02
CA ARG A 17 16.75 28.59 -36.73
C ARG A 17 16.28 27.17 -36.40
N PRO A 18 17.11 26.15 -36.68
CA PRO A 18 16.84 24.77 -36.35
C PRO A 18 16.55 24.60 -34.83
N ALA A 19 15.34 24.15 -34.51
CA ALA A 19 14.95 23.77 -33.14
C ALA A 19 15.03 22.23 -32.98
N VAL A 20 14.48 21.48 -33.95
CA VAL A 20 14.49 20.01 -33.94
C VAL A 20 14.96 19.49 -35.31
N VAL A 21 15.84 18.50 -35.29
CA VAL A 21 16.31 17.77 -36.47
C VAL A 21 15.97 16.30 -36.28
N ALA A 22 15.25 15.71 -37.23
CA ALA A 22 14.83 14.32 -37.19
C ALA A 22 14.74 13.78 -38.64
N ASP A 23 15.30 12.63 -38.90
CA ASP A 23 15.26 11.95 -40.21
C ASP A 23 15.63 12.85 -41.41
N GLY A 24 16.67 13.68 -41.23
CA GLY A 24 17.11 14.64 -42.24
C GLY A 24 16.20 15.87 -42.42
N ARG A 25 15.14 15.99 -41.66
CA ARG A 25 14.21 17.13 -41.67
C ARG A 25 14.51 18.07 -40.52
N THR A 26 14.35 19.37 -40.78
CA THR A 26 14.55 20.42 -39.78
C THR A 26 13.23 21.10 -39.49
N ILE A 27 12.92 21.30 -38.22
CA ILE A 27 11.78 22.07 -37.74
C ILE A 27 12.32 23.30 -37.02
N SER A 28 11.87 24.49 -37.41
CA SER A 28 12.28 25.76 -36.78
C SER A 28 11.55 26.00 -35.47
N GLY A 29 11.99 26.96 -34.65
CA GLY A 29 11.30 27.37 -33.45
C GLY A 29 9.87 27.82 -33.72
N ILE A 30 9.66 28.59 -34.78
CA ILE A 30 8.31 29.02 -35.21
C ILE A 30 7.51 27.82 -35.73
N GLY A 31 8.13 26.91 -36.48
CA GLY A 31 7.49 25.69 -36.95
C GLY A 31 6.91 24.85 -35.81
N LEU A 32 7.64 24.67 -34.71
CA LEU A 32 7.15 23.98 -33.52
C LEU A 32 5.95 24.68 -32.86
N LEU A 33 5.98 26.01 -32.76
CA LEU A 33 4.86 26.81 -32.24
C LEU A 33 3.61 26.70 -33.10
N LEU A 34 3.76 26.52 -34.42
CA LEU A 34 2.67 26.30 -35.35
C LEU A 34 2.22 24.83 -35.45
N GLY A 35 2.79 23.95 -34.62
CA GLY A 35 2.44 22.53 -34.60
C GLY A 35 3.02 21.72 -35.75
N VAL A 36 4.02 22.23 -36.46
CA VAL A 36 4.72 21.48 -37.51
C VAL A 36 5.50 20.34 -36.87
N SER A 37 5.18 19.11 -37.21
CA SER A 37 5.94 17.92 -36.75
C SER A 37 5.89 16.81 -37.79
N PRO A 38 6.95 15.97 -37.91
CA PRO A 38 6.85 14.72 -38.61
C PRO A 38 5.88 13.76 -37.95
N PRO A 39 5.31 12.80 -38.68
CA PRO A 39 4.45 11.80 -38.10
C PRO A 39 5.26 10.84 -37.19
N GLY A 40 4.94 10.84 -35.87
CA GLY A 40 5.50 9.91 -34.90
C GLY A 40 6.76 10.37 -34.15
N GLY A 41 7.19 9.56 -33.19
CA GLY A 41 8.41 9.73 -32.43
C GLY A 41 8.48 10.96 -31.52
N LEU A 42 9.70 11.29 -31.09
CA LEU A 42 10.00 12.42 -30.22
C LEU A 42 9.59 13.78 -30.81
N PRO A 43 9.74 14.08 -32.12
CA PRO A 43 9.34 15.36 -32.69
C PRO A 43 7.84 15.65 -32.54
N ARG A 44 7.00 14.61 -32.72
CA ARG A 44 5.53 14.76 -32.51
C ARG A 44 5.20 15.01 -31.06
N ALA A 45 5.82 14.27 -30.14
CA ALA A 45 5.62 14.46 -28.71
C ALA A 45 6.05 15.87 -28.25
N LEU A 46 7.14 16.41 -28.81
CA LEU A 46 7.60 17.77 -28.56
C LEU A 46 6.59 18.82 -29.05
N ALA A 47 6.12 18.72 -30.29
CA ALA A 47 5.13 19.65 -30.83
C ALA A 47 3.83 19.63 -30.01
N GLN A 48 3.36 18.45 -29.63
CA GLN A 48 2.19 18.31 -28.77
C GLN A 48 2.42 18.97 -27.40
N ARG A 49 3.54 18.71 -26.74
CA ARG A 49 3.85 19.27 -25.41
C ARG A 49 4.06 20.78 -25.48
N VAL A 50 4.61 21.32 -26.56
CA VAL A 50 4.71 22.78 -26.78
C VAL A 50 3.31 23.41 -26.89
N ALA A 51 2.40 22.79 -27.64
CA ALA A 51 1.03 23.27 -27.78
C ALA A 51 0.27 23.22 -26.43
N GLU A 52 0.40 22.12 -25.69
CA GLU A 52 -0.15 21.98 -24.34
C GLU A 52 0.39 23.08 -23.40
N HIS A 53 1.70 23.31 -23.43
CA HIS A 53 2.36 24.32 -22.59
C HIS A 53 1.91 25.74 -22.93
N ALA A 54 1.72 26.05 -24.20
CA ALA A 54 1.23 27.34 -24.65
C ALA A 54 -0.22 27.62 -24.24
N ALA A 55 -1.01 26.57 -24.02
CA ALA A 55 -2.40 26.65 -23.57
C ALA A 55 -2.57 26.69 -22.03
N LEU A 56 -1.50 26.48 -21.26
CA LEU A 56 -1.57 26.46 -19.80
C LEU A 56 -1.86 27.85 -19.22
N PRO A 57 -2.65 27.95 -18.12
CA PRO A 57 -2.76 29.17 -17.37
C PRO A 57 -1.41 29.57 -16.76
N PRO A 58 -1.12 30.87 -16.54
CA PRO A 58 0.22 31.37 -16.16
C PRO A 58 0.81 30.74 -14.88
N SER A 59 -0.03 30.30 -13.94
CA SER A 59 0.42 29.61 -12.71
C SER A 59 0.91 28.21 -12.98
N ALA A 60 0.17 27.42 -13.77
CA ALA A 60 0.53 26.06 -14.17
C ALA A 60 1.73 26.05 -15.11
N ALA A 61 1.82 27.01 -16.05
CA ALA A 61 2.97 27.18 -16.92
C ALA A 61 4.27 27.41 -16.11
N ARG A 62 4.22 28.27 -15.08
CA ARG A 62 5.39 28.52 -14.20
C ARG A 62 5.86 27.27 -13.47
N ALA A 63 4.96 26.42 -12.97
CA ALA A 63 5.32 25.17 -12.30
C ALA A 63 5.99 24.16 -13.27
N ALA A 64 5.43 24.01 -14.48
CA ALA A 64 6.03 23.18 -15.53
C ALA A 64 7.40 23.71 -15.96
N GLU A 65 7.56 25.04 -16.11
CA GLU A 65 8.83 25.67 -16.47
C GLU A 65 9.93 25.55 -15.42
N GLN A 66 9.58 25.45 -14.13
CA GLN A 66 10.58 25.28 -13.07
C GLN A 66 11.41 24.00 -13.28
N ARG A 67 10.76 22.92 -13.70
CA ARG A 67 11.42 21.66 -14.03
C ARG A 67 12.29 21.78 -15.29
N LEU A 68 11.77 22.41 -16.32
CA LEU A 68 12.54 22.66 -17.55
C LEU A 68 13.76 23.57 -17.31
N ARG A 69 13.66 24.59 -16.47
CA ARG A 69 14.77 25.47 -16.08
C ARG A 69 15.85 24.73 -15.30
N TYR A 70 15.47 23.78 -14.43
CA TYR A 70 16.45 22.92 -13.76
C TYR A 70 17.30 22.16 -14.78
N TRP A 71 16.66 21.48 -15.74
CA TRP A 71 17.38 20.76 -16.79
C TRP A 71 18.14 21.69 -17.73
N ALA A 72 17.62 22.83 -18.08
CA ALA A 72 18.33 23.84 -18.86
C ALA A 72 19.61 24.31 -18.15
N GLY A 73 19.54 24.46 -16.82
CA GLY A 73 20.74 24.75 -16.00
C GLY A 73 21.79 23.63 -16.01
N VAL A 74 21.35 22.36 -16.04
CA VAL A 74 22.25 21.19 -16.16
C VAL A 74 22.92 21.15 -17.54
N LEU A 75 22.15 21.45 -18.60
CA LEU A 75 22.66 21.51 -19.98
C LEU A 75 23.62 22.68 -20.21
N GLY A 76 23.51 23.75 -19.42
CA GLY A 76 24.41 24.91 -19.48
C GLY A 76 24.04 25.91 -20.59
N THR A 77 25.08 26.55 -21.15
CA THR A 77 24.92 27.66 -22.10
C THR A 77 25.20 27.24 -23.55
N PRO A 78 24.56 27.89 -24.55
CA PRO A 78 24.83 27.65 -25.98
C PRO A 78 26.32 27.82 -26.37
N PRO A 79 26.76 27.12 -27.41
CA PRO A 79 25.96 26.33 -28.33
C PRO A 79 25.66 24.92 -27.81
N ILE A 80 24.38 24.56 -27.74
CA ILE A 80 23.92 23.23 -27.36
C ILE A 80 23.36 22.51 -28.59
N ARG A 81 23.99 21.39 -28.97
CA ARG A 81 23.49 20.39 -29.94
C ARG A 81 23.28 19.10 -29.18
N HIS A 82 22.03 18.84 -28.86
CA HIS A 82 21.65 17.73 -28.00
C HIS A 82 21.06 16.59 -28.80
N THR A 83 21.81 15.49 -28.92
CA THR A 83 21.29 14.26 -29.52
C THR A 83 20.58 13.43 -28.48
N VAL A 84 19.30 13.09 -28.73
CA VAL A 84 18.44 12.31 -27.85
C VAL A 84 18.26 10.92 -28.45
N LEU A 85 18.80 9.90 -27.77
CA LEU A 85 18.71 8.47 -28.11
C LEU A 85 17.86 7.74 -27.07
N HIS A 86 16.69 8.28 -26.78
CA HIS A 86 15.73 7.69 -25.85
C HIS A 86 14.46 7.22 -26.56
N PRO A 87 13.82 6.15 -26.09
CA PRO A 87 12.40 5.95 -26.34
C PRO A 87 11.61 7.20 -25.94
N VAL A 88 10.46 7.42 -26.56
CA VAL A 88 9.61 8.58 -26.23
C VAL A 88 9.06 8.41 -24.83
N THR A 89 9.62 9.14 -23.88
CA THR A 89 9.22 9.19 -22.45
C THR A 89 9.08 10.65 -22.05
N ASP A 90 8.37 10.91 -20.95
CA ASP A 90 8.24 12.27 -20.40
C ASP A 90 9.60 12.93 -20.12
N LEU A 91 10.57 12.15 -19.62
CA LEU A 91 11.92 12.66 -19.38
C LEU A 91 12.65 13.03 -20.68
N ALA A 92 12.53 12.21 -21.72
CA ALA A 92 13.13 12.52 -23.03
C ALA A 92 12.54 13.82 -23.61
N VAL A 93 11.23 14.00 -23.45
CA VAL A 93 10.51 15.23 -23.85
C VAL A 93 10.97 16.41 -23.00
N ASP A 94 11.06 16.27 -21.67
CA ASP A 94 11.50 17.34 -20.77
C ASP A 94 12.95 17.78 -21.05
N LEU A 95 13.88 16.84 -21.30
CA LEU A 95 15.27 17.14 -21.66
C LEU A 95 15.37 17.87 -23.02
N ALA A 96 14.56 17.44 -23.98
CA ALA A 96 14.49 18.10 -25.28
C ALA A 96 13.90 19.51 -25.18
N LEU A 97 12.80 19.70 -24.42
CA LEU A 97 12.23 21.02 -24.17
C LEU A 97 13.17 21.94 -23.38
N ALA A 98 13.92 21.40 -22.42
CA ALA A 98 14.93 22.14 -21.69
C ALA A 98 16.08 22.60 -22.60
N THR A 99 16.45 21.77 -23.59
CA THR A 99 17.42 22.16 -24.64
C THR A 99 16.91 23.35 -25.44
N LEU A 100 15.66 23.31 -25.86
CA LEU A 100 15.02 24.43 -26.58
C LEU A 100 14.90 25.68 -25.74
N LEU A 101 14.55 25.53 -24.44
CA LEU A 101 14.50 26.63 -23.48
C LEU A 101 15.88 27.28 -23.29
N ALA A 102 16.96 26.49 -23.34
CA ALA A 102 18.34 26.99 -23.29
C ALA A 102 18.84 27.54 -24.64
N GLY A 103 18.00 27.61 -25.67
CA GLY A 103 18.35 28.13 -27.00
C GLY A 103 19.18 27.17 -27.87
N GLY A 104 19.19 25.87 -27.53
CA GLY A 104 19.86 24.81 -28.25
C GLY A 104 19.02 24.17 -29.36
N THR A 105 19.63 23.21 -30.06
CA THR A 105 18.99 22.38 -31.10
C THR A 105 18.94 20.92 -30.63
N VAL A 106 17.79 20.30 -30.81
CA VAL A 106 17.55 18.88 -30.51
C VAL A 106 17.71 18.04 -31.76
N HIS A 107 18.56 17.03 -31.73
CA HIS A 107 18.70 16.00 -32.73
C HIS A 107 18.05 14.71 -32.24
N CYS A 108 16.97 14.27 -32.89
CA CYS A 108 16.27 13.06 -32.53
C CYS A 108 16.94 11.87 -33.24
N GLY A 109 17.55 10.99 -32.47
CA GLY A 109 18.06 9.71 -32.95
C GLY A 109 17.10 8.57 -32.65
N ASP A 110 17.27 7.45 -33.32
CA ASP A 110 16.51 6.24 -33.11
C ASP A 110 17.26 5.32 -32.12
N PRO A 111 16.67 5.07 -30.91
CA PRO A 111 17.30 4.23 -29.90
C PRO A 111 17.35 2.74 -30.28
N GLU A 112 16.61 2.30 -31.31
CA GLU A 112 16.54 0.90 -31.75
C GLU A 112 17.56 0.60 -32.89
N GLN A 113 18.20 1.61 -33.46
CA GLN A 113 19.23 1.41 -34.46
C GLN A 113 20.44 0.63 -33.90
N ARG A 114 21.28 0.10 -34.80
CA ARG A 114 22.54 -0.54 -34.39
C ARG A 114 23.48 0.48 -33.76
N PRO A 115 24.31 0.08 -32.77
CA PRO A 115 25.24 0.99 -32.08
C PRO A 115 26.13 1.82 -33.00
N GLU A 116 26.60 1.23 -34.06
CA GLU A 116 27.42 1.91 -35.08
C GLU A 116 26.67 3.05 -35.78
N GLN A 117 25.40 2.84 -36.13
CA GLN A 117 24.55 3.87 -36.74
C GLN A 117 24.22 4.98 -35.75
N GLN A 118 24.02 4.62 -34.48
CA GLN A 118 23.79 5.59 -33.39
C GLN A 118 25.01 6.48 -33.17
N LEU A 119 26.24 5.90 -33.17
CA LEU A 119 27.49 6.65 -33.10
C LEU A 119 27.68 7.56 -34.33
N ALA A 120 27.36 7.07 -35.52
CA ALA A 120 27.37 7.88 -36.73
C ALA A 120 26.39 9.06 -36.63
N THR A 121 25.20 8.89 -36.05
CA THR A 121 24.23 9.97 -35.82
C THR A 121 24.77 11.00 -34.84
N VAL A 122 25.39 10.57 -33.74
CA VAL A 122 26.00 11.47 -32.73
C VAL A 122 27.13 12.29 -33.37
N ALA A 123 28.02 11.65 -34.17
CA ALA A 123 29.11 12.30 -34.87
C ALA A 123 28.59 13.28 -35.94
N ALA A 124 27.65 12.86 -36.80
CA ALA A 124 27.09 13.69 -37.87
C ALA A 124 26.36 14.93 -37.33
N SER A 125 25.68 14.82 -36.17
CA SER A 125 25.04 15.95 -35.50
C SER A 125 26.05 16.90 -34.84
N ARG A 126 27.34 16.51 -34.77
CA ARG A 126 28.36 17.21 -33.96
C ARG A 126 27.84 17.50 -32.54
N ALA A 127 27.27 16.48 -31.91
CA ALA A 127 26.63 16.60 -30.65
C ALA A 127 27.57 17.18 -29.57
N THR A 128 27.06 18.16 -28.82
CA THR A 128 27.74 18.64 -27.60
C THR A 128 27.15 17.95 -26.36
N HIS A 129 25.92 17.50 -26.48
CA HIS A 129 25.17 16.81 -25.43
C HIS A 129 24.53 15.56 -26.02
N LEU A 130 24.55 14.48 -25.23
CA LEU A 130 23.93 13.21 -25.59
C LEU A 130 23.06 12.74 -24.41
N SER A 131 21.84 12.34 -24.67
CA SER A 131 21.03 11.66 -23.67
C SER A 131 20.54 10.31 -24.15
N LEU A 132 20.65 9.28 -23.28
CA LEU A 132 20.36 7.90 -23.63
C LEU A 132 20.13 7.02 -22.38
N PRO A 133 19.49 5.83 -22.53
CA PRO A 133 19.44 4.84 -21.46
C PRO A 133 20.85 4.35 -21.06
N SER A 134 21.07 4.08 -19.75
CA SER A 134 22.35 3.56 -19.24
C SER A 134 22.80 2.28 -19.99
N ALA A 135 21.87 1.36 -20.26
CA ALA A 135 22.17 0.13 -21.00
C ALA A 135 22.72 0.41 -22.42
N LEU A 136 22.22 1.47 -23.07
CA LEU A 136 22.73 1.90 -24.39
C LEU A 136 24.10 2.54 -24.24
N LEU A 137 24.33 3.39 -23.24
CA LEU A 137 25.63 4.00 -22.98
C LEU A 137 26.74 2.94 -22.85
N TRP A 138 26.50 1.89 -22.03
CA TRP A 138 27.51 0.82 -21.86
C TRP A 138 27.75 0.02 -23.11
N ARG A 139 26.75 -0.10 -23.97
CA ARG A 139 26.90 -0.76 -25.27
C ARG A 139 27.67 0.10 -26.27
N LEU A 140 27.43 1.40 -26.32
CA LEU A 140 28.14 2.34 -27.20
C LEU A 140 29.59 2.51 -26.77
N SER A 141 29.90 2.65 -25.50
CA SER A 141 31.27 2.83 -24.99
C SER A 141 32.19 1.62 -25.22
N ARG A 142 31.61 0.45 -25.46
CA ARG A 142 32.33 -0.80 -25.75
C ARG A 142 32.26 -1.21 -27.24
N GLN A 143 31.73 -0.35 -28.10
CA GLN A 143 31.55 -0.66 -29.50
C GLN A 143 32.92 -0.71 -30.21
N PRO A 144 33.28 -1.82 -30.91
CA PRO A 144 34.45 -1.85 -31.76
C PRO A 144 34.39 -0.76 -32.84
N GLY A 145 35.46 -0.03 -33.04
CA GLY A 145 35.49 1.06 -34.01
C GLY A 145 34.92 2.39 -33.51
N LEU A 146 34.73 2.55 -32.21
CA LEU A 146 34.32 3.83 -31.60
C LEU A 146 35.21 5.00 -32.05
N ASP A 147 36.55 4.77 -32.13
CA ASP A 147 37.55 5.75 -32.54
C ASP A 147 37.41 6.21 -34.00
N ALA A 148 36.63 5.49 -34.84
CA ALA A 148 36.35 5.92 -36.21
C ALA A 148 35.31 7.05 -36.29
N HIS A 149 34.65 7.38 -35.17
CA HIS A 149 33.62 8.42 -35.07
C HIS A 149 34.20 9.67 -34.40
N ASP A 150 34.03 10.84 -35.05
CA ASP A 150 34.41 12.12 -34.43
C ASP A 150 33.42 12.54 -33.33
N LEU A 151 33.74 12.20 -32.10
CA LEU A 151 32.98 12.56 -30.91
C LEU A 151 33.60 13.73 -30.11
N GLY A 152 34.65 14.36 -30.64
CA GLY A 152 35.42 15.41 -29.95
C GLY A 152 34.64 16.68 -29.59
N THR A 153 33.43 16.84 -30.11
CA THR A 153 32.51 17.94 -29.69
C THR A 153 31.69 17.59 -28.49
N LEU A 154 31.61 16.32 -28.05
CA LEU A 154 30.78 15.85 -26.96
C LEU A 154 31.33 16.35 -25.60
N ARG A 155 30.53 17.00 -24.82
CA ARG A 155 30.88 17.58 -23.52
C ARG A 155 30.16 16.90 -22.35
N LEU A 156 28.88 16.57 -22.53
CA LEU A 156 28.02 16.01 -21.49
C LEU A 156 27.21 14.85 -22.04
N VAL A 157 27.24 13.74 -21.31
CA VAL A 157 26.39 12.59 -21.56
C VAL A 157 25.45 12.41 -20.35
N LEU A 158 24.15 12.54 -20.60
CA LEU A 158 23.09 12.30 -19.63
C LEU A 158 22.59 10.88 -19.82
N HIS A 159 22.80 10.01 -18.86
CA HIS A 159 22.31 8.64 -18.96
C HIS A 159 21.26 8.33 -17.88
N VAL A 160 20.22 7.60 -18.28
CA VAL A 160 19.03 7.30 -17.46
C VAL A 160 18.94 5.82 -17.23
N GLY A 161 18.75 5.39 -15.98
CA GLY A 161 18.57 3.97 -15.66
C GLY A 161 19.08 3.59 -14.29
N PRO A 162 19.34 2.29 -14.06
CA PRO A 162 19.92 1.82 -12.82
C PRO A 162 21.24 2.52 -12.49
N GLU A 163 21.55 2.61 -11.21
CA GLU A 163 22.82 3.17 -10.75
C GLU A 163 24.00 2.40 -11.37
N PRO A 164 24.93 3.08 -12.07
CA PRO A 164 26.00 2.43 -12.76
C PRO A 164 27.04 1.89 -11.78
N ARG A 165 27.76 0.84 -12.20
CA ARG A 165 28.96 0.42 -11.50
C ARG A 165 30.08 1.43 -11.78
N GLN A 166 30.91 1.68 -10.78
CA GLN A 166 32.00 2.66 -10.89
C GLN A 166 32.95 2.36 -12.05
N GLU A 167 33.25 1.08 -12.31
CA GLU A 167 34.07 0.62 -13.41
C GLU A 167 33.49 0.95 -14.81
N ASP A 168 32.13 0.84 -14.93
CA ASP A 168 31.43 1.16 -16.17
C ASP A 168 31.47 2.68 -16.44
N VAL A 169 31.37 3.49 -15.39
CA VAL A 169 31.47 4.96 -15.49
C VAL A 169 32.84 5.37 -15.99
N TYR A 170 33.92 4.83 -15.39
CA TYR A 170 35.29 5.15 -15.82
C TYR A 170 35.55 4.74 -17.29
N ALA A 171 35.12 3.53 -17.64
CA ALA A 171 35.29 3.05 -19.04
C ALA A 171 34.55 3.93 -20.05
N ALA A 172 33.33 4.41 -19.70
CA ALA A 172 32.57 5.26 -20.61
C ALA A 172 33.10 6.70 -20.67
N VAL A 173 33.61 7.26 -19.56
CA VAL A 173 34.30 8.57 -19.57
C VAL A 173 35.56 8.52 -20.45
N ASP A 174 36.37 7.48 -20.29
CA ASP A 174 37.61 7.30 -21.05
C ASP A 174 37.31 7.11 -22.54
N ALA A 175 36.29 6.29 -22.87
CA ALA A 175 35.90 6.00 -24.25
C ALA A 175 35.27 7.19 -24.99
N LEU A 176 34.47 8.02 -24.31
CA LEU A 176 33.69 9.11 -24.92
C LEU A 176 34.33 10.49 -24.75
N GLY A 177 35.32 10.64 -23.87
CA GLY A 177 35.97 11.93 -23.56
C GLY A 177 35.05 13.01 -23.02
N ALA A 178 33.91 12.63 -22.44
CA ALA A 178 32.85 13.54 -22.00
C ALA A 178 32.48 13.34 -20.52
N VAL A 179 31.93 14.38 -19.88
CA VAL A 179 31.40 14.30 -18.55
C VAL A 179 30.13 13.44 -18.56
N LEU A 180 30.04 12.45 -17.69
CA LEU A 180 28.85 11.65 -17.51
C LEU A 180 28.02 12.20 -16.35
N ALA A 181 26.72 12.39 -16.57
CA ALA A 181 25.77 12.71 -15.53
C ALA A 181 24.68 11.64 -15.48
N HIS A 182 24.58 10.95 -14.35
CA HIS A 182 23.50 10.01 -14.11
C HIS A 182 22.22 10.78 -13.80
N VAL A 183 21.26 10.65 -14.66
CA VAL A 183 19.92 11.20 -14.47
C VAL A 183 19.06 10.08 -13.89
N ARG A 184 18.71 10.21 -12.62
CA ARG A 184 17.54 9.47 -12.15
C ARG A 184 16.35 10.00 -12.91
N ALA A 185 15.64 9.11 -13.62
CA ALA A 185 14.32 9.45 -14.10
C ALA A 185 13.57 10.05 -12.89
N PRO A 186 12.98 11.25 -13.01
CA PRO A 186 12.08 11.66 -11.96
C PRO A 186 11.08 10.52 -11.84
N ASP A 187 11.05 9.91 -10.64
CA ASP A 187 10.09 8.86 -10.39
C ASP A 187 8.73 9.38 -10.81
N SER A 188 7.94 8.54 -11.45
CA SER A 188 6.54 8.88 -11.67
C SER A 188 5.98 9.37 -10.35
N ASN A 189 5.08 10.32 -10.33
CA ASN A 189 4.46 10.78 -9.06
C ASN A 189 3.97 9.58 -8.24
N ALA A 190 3.58 8.50 -8.91
CA ALA A 190 3.18 7.24 -8.31
C ALA A 190 4.36 6.53 -7.61
N GLU A 191 5.51 6.36 -8.26
CA GLU A 191 6.70 5.72 -7.66
C GLU A 191 7.26 6.51 -6.48
N ALA A 192 7.28 7.84 -6.58
CA ALA A 192 7.68 8.71 -5.47
C ALA A 192 6.73 8.59 -4.28
N ALA A 193 5.42 8.50 -4.54
CA ALA A 193 4.40 8.31 -3.52
C ALA A 193 4.50 6.92 -2.88
N ASP A 194 4.80 5.87 -3.65
CA ASP A 194 4.99 4.51 -3.16
C ASP A 194 6.24 4.38 -2.29
N ARG A 195 7.36 4.99 -2.69
CA ARG A 195 8.55 5.05 -1.83
C ARG A 195 8.27 5.78 -0.53
N ARG A 196 7.54 6.89 -0.58
CA ARG A 196 7.12 7.62 0.62
C ARG A 196 6.25 6.74 1.51
N LEU A 197 5.25 6.03 0.96
CA LEU A 197 4.41 5.12 1.75
C LEU A 197 5.25 4.03 2.44
N ARG A 198 6.28 3.48 1.77
CA ARG A 198 7.20 2.50 2.36
C ARG A 198 8.01 3.10 3.51
N ALA A 199 8.60 4.28 3.31
CA ALA A 199 9.34 4.99 4.36
C ALA A 199 8.44 5.36 5.55
N ASP A 200 7.20 5.78 5.29
CA ASP A 200 6.21 6.07 6.33
C ASP A 200 5.84 4.79 7.12
N ALA A 201 5.72 3.63 6.44
CA ALA A 201 5.45 2.35 7.09
C ALA A 201 6.63 1.85 7.94
N GLU A 202 7.86 1.98 7.46
CA GLU A 202 9.08 1.68 8.24
C GLU A 202 9.16 2.55 9.49
N SER A 203 8.91 3.86 9.35
CA SER A 203 8.86 4.80 10.48
C SER A 203 7.73 4.46 11.45
N ALA A 204 6.58 4.01 10.95
CA ALA A 204 5.44 3.59 11.77
C ALA A 204 5.74 2.30 12.54
N SER A 205 6.42 1.33 11.93
CA SER A 205 6.89 0.11 12.59
C SER A 205 7.88 0.45 13.71
N ALA A 206 8.85 1.33 13.44
CA ALA A 206 9.80 1.80 14.44
C ALA A 206 9.12 2.52 15.62
N ALA A 207 8.11 3.37 15.34
CA ALA A 207 7.34 4.04 16.38
C ALA A 207 6.51 3.08 17.24
N ALA A 208 6.06 1.97 16.64
CA ALA A 208 5.27 0.94 17.31
C ALA A 208 6.14 -0.05 18.12
N TRP A 209 7.43 -0.14 17.84
CA TRP A 209 8.36 -1.12 18.42
C TRP A 209 8.29 -1.23 19.94
N LYS A 210 8.16 -0.11 20.65
CA LYS A 210 8.08 -0.08 22.13
C LYS A 210 6.92 -0.92 22.69
N HIS A 211 5.88 -1.18 21.90
CA HIS A 211 4.72 -1.97 22.29
C HIS A 211 4.90 -3.47 22.03
N SER A 212 6.05 -3.89 21.52
CA SER A 212 6.41 -5.28 21.29
C SER A 212 7.70 -5.71 22.01
N ILE A 213 8.27 -4.81 22.83
CA ILE A 213 9.46 -5.12 23.61
C ILE A 213 9.20 -6.30 24.56
N GLY A 214 10.03 -7.32 24.49
CA GLY A 214 9.91 -8.53 25.31
C GLY A 214 8.91 -9.57 24.77
N VAL A 215 8.11 -9.22 23.75
CA VAL A 215 7.18 -10.18 23.13
C VAL A 215 7.92 -11.08 22.14
N THR A 216 7.82 -12.38 22.31
CA THR A 216 8.47 -13.37 21.45
C THR A 216 7.46 -14.16 20.62
N ALA A 217 7.89 -14.67 19.47
CA ALA A 217 7.03 -15.48 18.60
C ALA A 217 6.57 -16.82 19.26
N PRO A 218 7.40 -17.55 20.02
CA PRO A 218 6.93 -18.69 20.79
C PRO A 218 5.83 -18.34 21.78
N GLN A 219 6.03 -17.30 22.60
CA GLN A 219 5.06 -16.84 23.60
C GLN A 219 3.69 -16.52 22.97
N VAL A 220 3.67 -15.80 21.84
CA VAL A 220 2.41 -15.45 21.16
C VAL A 220 1.71 -16.69 20.59
N ARG A 221 2.48 -17.64 20.02
CA ARG A 221 1.91 -18.90 19.52
C ARG A 221 1.32 -19.75 20.63
N GLU A 222 2.06 -19.92 21.74
CA GLU A 222 1.62 -20.67 22.90
C GLU A 222 0.37 -20.05 23.52
N PHE A 223 0.38 -18.73 23.72
CA PHE A 223 -0.81 -18.00 24.18
C PHE A 223 -2.01 -18.26 23.26
N GLY A 224 -1.85 -18.11 21.93
CA GLY A 224 -2.92 -18.34 20.97
C GLY A 224 -3.49 -19.76 21.06
N ALA A 225 -2.63 -20.78 21.11
CA ALA A 225 -3.03 -22.16 21.21
C ALA A 225 -3.74 -22.49 22.54
N HIS A 226 -3.26 -21.93 23.64
CA HIS A 226 -3.90 -22.12 24.96
C HIS A 226 -5.25 -21.39 25.06
N LEU A 227 -5.36 -20.18 24.53
CA LEU A 227 -6.61 -19.44 24.48
C LEU A 227 -7.67 -20.20 23.67
N ASP A 228 -7.31 -20.64 22.46
CA ASP A 228 -8.21 -21.38 21.57
C ASP A 228 -8.68 -22.70 22.22
N ARG A 229 -7.77 -23.43 22.84
CA ARG A 229 -8.10 -24.66 23.58
C ARG A 229 -9.06 -24.37 24.73
N ALA A 230 -8.80 -23.34 25.53
CA ALA A 230 -9.66 -22.98 26.66
C ALA A 230 -11.06 -22.58 26.22
N VAL A 231 -11.17 -21.79 25.15
CA VAL A 231 -12.46 -21.39 24.55
C VAL A 231 -13.23 -22.64 24.07
N LEU A 232 -12.62 -23.44 23.21
CA LEU A 232 -13.27 -24.64 22.65
C LEU A 232 -13.68 -25.65 23.73
N THR A 233 -12.84 -25.83 24.75
CA THR A 233 -13.16 -26.69 25.91
C THR A 233 -14.39 -26.17 26.65
N ALA A 234 -14.51 -24.84 26.85
CA ALA A 234 -15.66 -24.23 27.51
C ALA A 234 -16.96 -24.38 26.69
N LEU A 235 -16.89 -24.21 25.36
CA LEU A 235 -18.02 -24.39 24.46
C LEU A 235 -18.53 -25.85 24.49
N LEU A 236 -17.61 -26.81 24.32
CA LEU A 236 -17.96 -28.23 24.35
C LEU A 236 -18.59 -28.62 25.69
N HIS A 237 -17.97 -28.22 26.81
CA HIS A 237 -18.47 -28.50 28.14
C HIS A 237 -19.88 -27.93 28.34
N THR A 238 -20.14 -26.71 27.87
CA THR A 238 -21.47 -26.09 27.94
C THR A 238 -22.55 -26.94 27.26
N LEU A 239 -22.29 -27.47 26.09
CA LEU A 239 -23.21 -28.33 25.35
C LEU A 239 -23.36 -29.69 26.06
N GLN A 240 -22.27 -30.28 26.52
CA GLN A 240 -22.30 -31.58 27.20
C GLN A 240 -22.99 -31.57 28.57
N GLN A 241 -22.99 -30.44 29.26
CA GLN A 241 -23.81 -30.27 30.49
C GLN A 241 -25.31 -30.46 30.23
N SER A 242 -25.77 -30.23 29.00
CA SER A 242 -27.17 -30.50 28.59
C SER A 242 -27.40 -31.94 28.13
N GLY A 243 -26.41 -32.84 28.24
CA GLY A 243 -26.52 -34.24 27.88
C GLY A 243 -26.32 -34.56 26.40
N VAL A 244 -25.96 -33.57 25.57
CA VAL A 244 -25.65 -33.78 24.12
C VAL A 244 -24.16 -33.97 23.89
N LEU A 245 -23.78 -34.64 22.79
CA LEU A 245 -22.39 -34.86 22.37
C LEU A 245 -21.52 -35.62 23.39
N THR A 246 -22.13 -36.41 24.26
CA THR A 246 -21.45 -37.16 25.33
C THR A 246 -21.11 -38.57 24.93
N ASP A 247 -21.80 -39.16 23.97
CA ASP A 247 -21.64 -40.51 23.45
C ASP A 247 -21.00 -40.47 22.05
N PRO A 248 -19.79 -41.05 21.87
CA PRO A 248 -19.11 -41.10 20.57
C PRO A 248 -19.80 -42.00 19.56
N ALA A 249 -20.62 -42.94 19.99
CA ALA A 249 -21.34 -43.83 19.10
C ALA A 249 -22.62 -43.20 18.54
N ARG A 250 -23.16 -42.19 19.24
CA ARG A 250 -24.42 -41.51 18.87
C ARG A 250 -24.17 -40.31 17.98
N GLY A 251 -24.94 -40.22 16.87
CA GLY A 251 -25.06 -39.01 16.08
C GLY A 251 -26.15 -38.12 16.64
N TYR A 252 -25.86 -36.85 16.79
CA TYR A 252 -26.80 -35.80 17.25
C TYR A 252 -27.09 -34.85 16.07
N PRO A 253 -28.27 -34.88 15.46
CA PRO A 253 -28.69 -33.85 14.52
C PRO A 253 -28.62 -32.45 15.16
N GLU A 254 -28.26 -31.42 14.41
CA GLU A 254 -28.18 -30.04 14.93
C GLU A 254 -29.48 -29.62 15.64
N ALA A 255 -30.64 -29.94 15.05
CA ALA A 255 -31.93 -29.63 15.63
C ALA A 255 -32.11 -30.28 17.01
N GLU A 256 -31.63 -31.53 17.22
CA GLU A 256 -31.67 -32.23 18.50
C GLU A 256 -30.74 -31.56 19.52
N VAL A 257 -29.50 -31.19 19.09
CA VAL A 257 -28.58 -30.45 19.97
C VAL A 257 -29.20 -29.15 20.48
N LEU A 258 -29.79 -28.37 19.56
CA LEU A 258 -30.44 -27.10 19.92
C LEU A 258 -31.65 -27.26 20.85
N ALA A 259 -32.45 -28.30 20.60
CA ALA A 259 -33.66 -28.57 21.43
C ALA A 259 -33.27 -29.06 22.82
N THR A 260 -32.35 -30.05 22.90
CA THR A 260 -31.95 -30.66 24.19
C THR A 260 -31.17 -29.68 25.06
N ALA A 261 -30.34 -28.83 24.45
CA ALA A 261 -29.62 -27.78 25.17
C ALA A 261 -30.52 -26.54 25.47
N LEU A 262 -31.81 -26.59 25.18
CA LEU A 262 -32.79 -25.52 25.42
C LEU A 262 -32.35 -24.17 24.82
N VAL A 263 -31.74 -24.23 23.64
CA VAL A 263 -31.21 -23.05 22.96
C VAL A 263 -32.34 -22.17 22.42
N THR A 264 -32.43 -20.93 22.91
CA THR A 264 -33.42 -19.98 22.41
C THR A 264 -33.26 -19.67 20.95
N PRO A 265 -34.33 -19.33 20.20
CA PRO A 265 -34.25 -19.01 18.78
C PRO A 265 -33.19 -17.95 18.45
N ALA A 266 -33.04 -16.93 19.31
CA ALA A 266 -32.04 -15.87 19.14
C ALA A 266 -30.58 -16.37 19.26
N GLN A 267 -30.33 -17.47 19.97
CA GLN A 267 -29.00 -18.01 20.19
C GLN A 267 -28.63 -19.19 19.24
N ARG A 268 -29.58 -19.68 18.45
CA ARG A 268 -29.34 -20.79 17.51
C ARG A 268 -28.18 -20.51 16.54
N PRO A 269 -28.09 -19.34 15.90
CA PRO A 269 -26.96 -19.06 15.00
C PRO A 269 -25.61 -19.09 15.73
N ARG A 270 -25.57 -18.68 16.99
CA ARG A 270 -24.36 -18.75 17.82
C ARG A 270 -23.94 -20.18 18.09
N VAL A 271 -24.88 -21.03 18.53
CA VAL A 271 -24.59 -22.44 18.83
C VAL A 271 -24.23 -23.22 17.56
N ALA A 272 -24.85 -22.93 16.42
CA ALA A 272 -24.44 -23.50 15.14
C ALA A 272 -22.97 -23.17 14.83
N ARG A 273 -22.52 -21.94 15.05
CA ARG A 273 -21.09 -21.56 14.90
C ARG A 273 -20.18 -22.29 15.89
N TRP A 274 -20.66 -22.56 17.12
CA TRP A 274 -19.90 -23.37 18.08
C TRP A 274 -19.67 -24.78 17.57
N LEU A 275 -20.72 -25.42 17.06
CA LEU A 275 -20.66 -26.76 16.49
C LEU A 275 -19.69 -26.82 15.31
N ASP A 276 -19.73 -25.82 14.41
CA ASP A 276 -18.81 -25.72 13.30
C ASP A 276 -17.36 -25.50 13.75
N ALA A 277 -17.13 -24.64 14.73
CA ALA A 277 -15.79 -24.42 15.30
C ALA A 277 -15.25 -25.68 15.99
N LEU A 278 -16.05 -26.33 16.82
CA LEU A 278 -15.69 -27.57 17.50
C LEU A 278 -15.33 -28.69 16.48
N ALA A 279 -16.10 -28.79 15.40
CA ALA A 279 -15.85 -29.76 14.33
C ALA A 279 -14.57 -29.44 13.56
N ARG A 280 -14.35 -28.18 13.14
CA ARG A 280 -13.13 -27.75 12.44
C ARG A 280 -11.87 -27.98 13.26
N HIS A 281 -11.95 -27.84 14.57
CA HIS A 281 -10.83 -28.09 15.49
C HIS A 281 -10.75 -29.54 16.01
N GLY A 282 -11.58 -30.45 15.47
CA GLY A 282 -11.49 -31.89 15.75
C GLY A 282 -11.97 -32.34 17.13
N LEU A 283 -12.70 -31.48 17.88
CA LEU A 283 -13.24 -31.86 19.18
C LEU A 283 -14.52 -32.69 19.04
N ILE A 284 -15.24 -32.50 17.93
CA ILE A 284 -16.38 -33.32 17.51
C ILE A 284 -16.22 -33.63 16.02
N THR A 285 -16.96 -34.63 15.52
CA THR A 285 -17.03 -34.89 14.09
C THR A 285 -18.34 -34.40 13.51
N ARG A 286 -18.32 -33.88 12.29
CA ARG A 286 -19.50 -33.44 11.53
C ARG A 286 -19.69 -34.38 10.33
N GLN A 287 -20.92 -34.81 10.11
CA GLN A 287 -21.34 -35.58 8.95
C GLN A 287 -22.55 -34.92 8.31
N ASP A 288 -22.64 -34.98 6.98
CA ASP A 288 -23.81 -34.46 6.28
C ASP A 288 -24.98 -35.43 6.44
N GLY A 289 -26.04 -35.00 7.10
CA GLY A 289 -27.26 -35.79 7.36
C GLY A 289 -28.32 -35.65 6.28
N GLY A 290 -27.99 -35.14 5.11
CA GLY A 290 -28.94 -34.95 3.99
C GLY A 290 -30.09 -34.01 4.35
N ALA A 291 -31.33 -34.44 4.20
CA ALA A 291 -32.51 -33.63 4.50
C ALA A 291 -32.69 -33.26 5.99
N GLN A 292 -32.00 -33.93 6.89
CA GLN A 292 -32.05 -33.66 8.33
C GLN A 292 -31.00 -32.64 8.81
N GLY A 293 -30.21 -32.10 7.89
CA GLY A 293 -29.11 -31.19 8.22
C GLY A 293 -27.89 -31.91 8.80
N PRO A 294 -26.88 -31.17 9.27
CA PRO A 294 -25.64 -31.74 9.79
C PRO A 294 -25.87 -32.56 11.06
N VAL A 295 -25.15 -33.69 11.17
CA VAL A 295 -25.13 -34.58 12.33
C VAL A 295 -23.76 -34.49 12.99
N PHE A 296 -23.73 -34.28 14.29
CA PHE A 296 -22.51 -34.16 15.07
C PHE A 296 -22.30 -35.37 16.01
N ARG A 297 -21.04 -35.79 16.20
CA ARG A 297 -20.67 -36.83 17.16
C ARG A 297 -19.60 -36.25 18.07
N GLY A 298 -19.82 -36.39 19.37
CA GLY A 298 -18.83 -35.99 20.39
C GLY A 298 -18.13 -37.19 20.99
N GLY A 299 -17.48 -36.95 22.10
CA GLY A 299 -16.80 -37.97 22.92
C GLY A 299 -16.96 -37.65 24.41
N PRO A 300 -16.29 -38.38 25.28
CA PRO A 300 -16.33 -38.11 26.72
C PRO A 300 -15.88 -36.66 26.98
N GLY A 301 -16.74 -35.91 27.68
CA GLY A 301 -16.51 -34.49 27.92
C GLY A 301 -15.43 -34.22 28.97
N PRO A 302 -14.87 -32.99 28.91
CA PRO A 302 -13.92 -32.57 29.95
C PRO A 302 -14.66 -32.40 31.29
N ALA A 303 -14.05 -32.90 32.35
CA ALA A 303 -14.53 -32.63 33.71
C ALA A 303 -14.48 -31.14 34.01
N ALA A 304 -15.37 -30.63 34.86
CA ALA A 304 -15.43 -29.22 35.24
C ALA A 304 -14.07 -28.67 35.76
N ALA A 305 -13.27 -29.48 36.40
CA ALA A 305 -11.90 -29.13 36.78
C ALA A 305 -11.01 -28.88 35.55
N ALA A 306 -11.08 -29.77 34.57
CA ALA A 306 -10.28 -29.64 33.34
C ALA A 306 -10.63 -28.38 32.54
N VAL A 307 -11.92 -27.95 32.56
CA VAL A 307 -12.35 -26.66 31.96
C VAL A 307 -11.69 -25.46 32.65
N ARG A 308 -11.64 -25.48 33.98
CA ARG A 308 -10.96 -24.42 34.75
C ARG A 308 -9.46 -24.43 34.50
N ASP A 309 -8.86 -25.60 34.47
CA ASP A 309 -7.42 -25.79 34.28
C ASP A 309 -6.97 -25.41 32.87
N ALA A 310 -7.83 -25.56 31.84
CA ALA A 310 -7.53 -25.15 30.46
C ALA A 310 -7.20 -23.65 30.31
N TRP A 311 -7.71 -22.80 31.22
CA TRP A 311 -7.43 -21.37 31.21
C TRP A 311 -6.07 -20.99 31.81
N ARG A 312 -5.49 -21.85 32.68
CA ARG A 312 -4.26 -21.52 33.41
C ARG A 312 -3.10 -21.20 32.48
N PRO A 313 -2.75 -22.03 31.47
CA PRO A 313 -1.63 -21.74 30.58
C PRO A 313 -1.85 -20.45 29.78
N ALA A 314 -3.09 -20.16 29.37
CA ALA A 314 -3.41 -18.91 28.68
C ALA A 314 -3.22 -17.67 29.59
N VAL A 315 -3.57 -17.80 30.87
CA VAL A 315 -3.38 -16.73 31.87
C VAL A 315 -1.90 -16.50 32.15
N GLU A 316 -1.12 -17.57 32.30
CA GLU A 316 0.32 -17.50 32.52
C GLU A 316 1.04 -16.83 31.34
N ALA A 317 0.79 -17.27 30.10
CA ALA A 317 1.37 -16.67 28.90
C ALA A 317 0.92 -15.19 28.70
N TRP A 318 -0.29 -14.83 29.13
CA TRP A 318 -0.79 -13.46 29.07
C TRP A 318 -0.14 -12.54 30.11
N ALA A 319 0.12 -13.06 31.31
CA ALA A 319 0.72 -12.29 32.41
C ALA A 319 2.12 -11.77 32.10
N ASP A 320 2.82 -12.40 31.13
CA ASP A 320 4.14 -12.00 30.65
C ASP A 320 4.11 -10.76 29.72
N GLY A 321 3.07 -9.92 29.83
CA GLY A 321 3.03 -8.60 29.22
C GLY A 321 2.38 -8.51 27.84
N LEU A 322 1.63 -9.53 27.41
CA LEU A 322 0.94 -9.50 26.11
C LEU A 322 -0.21 -8.48 26.03
N GLY A 323 -0.84 -8.13 27.16
CA GLY A 323 -1.92 -7.17 27.14
C GLY A 323 -2.59 -6.94 28.50
N PRO A 324 -3.67 -6.13 28.56
CA PRO A 324 -4.33 -5.82 29.82
C PRO A 324 -5.07 -7.05 30.38
N ALA A 325 -4.83 -7.40 31.64
CA ALA A 325 -5.44 -8.54 32.33
C ALA A 325 -6.97 -8.60 32.20
N ALA A 326 -7.62 -7.44 32.25
CA ALA A 326 -9.08 -7.30 32.13
C ALA A 326 -9.64 -7.86 30.80
N ALA A 327 -8.87 -7.93 29.74
CA ALA A 327 -9.32 -8.47 28.45
C ALA A 327 -9.53 -9.99 28.55
N LEU A 328 -8.55 -10.72 29.06
CA LEU A 328 -8.64 -12.17 29.23
C LEU A 328 -9.67 -12.55 30.29
N ASP A 329 -9.71 -11.83 31.42
CA ASP A 329 -10.70 -12.07 32.49
C ASP A 329 -12.15 -11.89 32.03
N ARG A 330 -12.39 -11.04 31.07
CA ARG A 330 -13.73 -10.84 30.48
C ARG A 330 -14.17 -12.09 29.72
N VAL A 331 -13.28 -12.69 28.91
CA VAL A 331 -13.59 -13.92 28.17
C VAL A 331 -13.81 -15.08 29.15
N ARG A 332 -12.96 -15.23 30.17
CA ARG A 332 -13.12 -16.26 31.23
C ARG A 332 -14.47 -16.15 31.94
N ARG A 333 -14.85 -14.92 32.33
CA ARG A 333 -16.19 -14.68 32.95
C ARG A 333 -17.33 -14.92 31.98
N GLY A 334 -17.12 -14.61 30.68
CA GLY A 334 -18.07 -14.93 29.63
C GLY A 334 -18.30 -16.43 29.51
N ALA A 335 -17.21 -17.22 29.51
CA ALA A 335 -17.28 -18.69 29.45
C ALA A 335 -18.14 -19.30 30.57
N LEU A 336 -18.06 -18.78 31.79
CA LEU A 336 -18.89 -19.25 32.93
C LEU A 336 -20.39 -18.95 32.77
N ARG A 337 -20.75 -18.07 31.85
CA ARG A 337 -22.12 -17.62 31.64
C ARG A 337 -22.80 -18.26 30.43
N LEU A 338 -22.04 -19.03 29.64
CA LEU A 338 -22.54 -19.65 28.41
C LEU A 338 -23.82 -20.46 28.57
N PRO A 339 -24.00 -21.31 29.64
CA PRO A 339 -25.24 -22.05 29.82
C PRO A 339 -26.46 -21.12 29.93
N ARG A 340 -26.36 -20.04 30.72
CA ARG A 340 -27.46 -19.05 30.90
C ARG A 340 -27.70 -18.20 29.65
N LEU A 341 -26.64 -17.96 28.88
CA LEU A 341 -26.73 -17.20 27.64
C LEU A 341 -27.54 -17.95 26.57
N ILE A 342 -27.25 -19.26 26.37
CA ILE A 342 -27.93 -20.03 25.33
C ILE A 342 -29.40 -20.32 25.70
N THR A 343 -29.72 -20.44 26.98
CA THR A 343 -31.11 -20.64 27.46
C THR A 343 -31.90 -19.32 27.56
N GLY A 344 -31.25 -18.18 27.33
CA GLY A 344 -31.92 -16.86 27.41
C GLY A 344 -32.13 -16.33 28.83
N GLU A 345 -31.62 -17.02 29.87
CA GLU A 345 -31.66 -16.53 31.24
C GLU A 345 -30.80 -15.28 31.45
N GLU A 346 -29.80 -15.09 30.57
CA GLU A 346 -28.94 -13.92 30.57
C GLU A 346 -28.85 -13.32 29.17
N ALA A 347 -28.99 -12.00 29.07
CA ALA A 347 -28.89 -11.29 27.81
C ALA A 347 -27.43 -11.23 27.30
N PRO A 348 -27.21 -11.24 25.99
CA PRO A 348 -25.91 -10.93 25.42
C PRO A 348 -25.41 -9.57 25.88
N ARG A 349 -24.14 -9.46 26.23
CA ARG A 349 -23.51 -8.17 26.51
C ARG A 349 -22.99 -7.57 25.22
N PRO A 350 -22.85 -6.23 25.13
CA PRO A 350 -22.20 -5.60 24.01
C PRO A 350 -20.84 -6.25 23.72
N ALA A 351 -20.56 -6.47 22.45
CA ALA A 351 -19.34 -7.12 22.01
C ALA A 351 -18.12 -6.34 22.50
N ALA A 352 -17.24 -7.04 23.18
CA ALA A 352 -15.94 -6.50 23.56
C ALA A 352 -14.91 -6.79 22.47
N ALA A 353 -13.87 -5.96 22.41
CA ALA A 353 -12.74 -6.25 21.53
C ALA A 353 -12.14 -7.64 21.84
N PRO A 354 -11.80 -8.45 20.82
CA PRO A 354 -11.15 -9.73 20.99
C PRO A 354 -9.87 -9.61 21.83
N VAL A 355 -9.52 -10.67 22.55
CA VAL A 355 -8.30 -10.67 23.39
C VAL A 355 -7.05 -10.42 22.56
N ARG A 356 -6.94 -11.07 21.40
CA ARG A 356 -5.81 -10.89 20.50
C ARG A 356 -5.71 -9.46 19.96
N TRP A 357 -6.86 -8.81 19.72
CA TRP A 357 -6.89 -7.39 19.39
C TRP A 357 -6.38 -6.54 20.55
N ALA A 358 -6.81 -6.84 21.79
CA ALA A 358 -6.34 -6.10 22.96
C ALA A 358 -4.83 -6.21 23.17
N ALA A 359 -4.21 -7.34 22.79
CA ALA A 359 -2.77 -7.51 22.76
C ALA A 359 -2.09 -6.69 21.66
N ALA A 360 -2.62 -6.72 20.44
CA ALA A 360 -2.04 -6.03 19.29
C ALA A 360 -2.27 -4.50 19.31
N ARG A 361 -3.23 -4.03 20.07
CA ARG A 361 -3.78 -2.68 20.07
C ARG A 361 -2.73 -1.58 20.25
N GLY A 362 -1.80 -1.76 21.20
CA GLY A 362 -0.75 -0.77 21.46
C GLY A 362 0.14 -0.56 20.23
N TYR A 363 0.59 -1.66 19.63
CA TYR A 363 1.40 -1.64 18.42
C TYR A 363 0.64 -1.04 17.23
N LEU A 364 -0.55 -1.58 16.94
CA LEU A 364 -1.34 -1.13 15.78
C LEU A 364 -1.80 0.32 15.91
N GLY A 365 -2.19 0.76 17.11
CA GLY A 365 -2.56 2.16 17.36
C GLY A 365 -1.40 3.14 17.22
N ALA A 366 -0.19 2.74 17.65
CA ALA A 366 1.02 3.55 17.46
C ALA A 366 1.42 3.64 15.97
N ALA A 367 1.38 2.50 15.26
CA ALA A 367 1.65 2.45 13.82
C ALA A 367 0.63 3.27 13.02
N LEU A 368 -0.66 3.10 13.29
CA LEU A 368 -1.73 3.88 12.66
C LEU A 368 -1.53 5.38 12.89
N GLY A 369 -1.29 5.78 14.15
CA GLY A 369 -1.06 7.18 14.48
C GLY A 369 0.17 7.77 13.78
N ALA A 370 1.24 6.99 13.60
CA ALA A 370 2.43 7.42 12.87
C ALA A 370 2.15 7.62 11.37
N LEU A 371 1.41 6.69 10.73
CA LEU A 371 1.01 6.83 9.33
C LEU A 371 0.11 8.03 9.07
N VAL A 372 -0.84 8.31 9.97
CA VAL A 372 -1.70 9.50 9.87
C VAL A 372 -0.89 10.78 10.03
N ARG A 373 0.05 10.83 10.99
CA ARG A 373 0.97 11.98 11.15
C ARG A 373 1.83 12.20 9.91
N ALA A 374 2.41 11.13 9.36
CA ALA A 374 3.23 11.20 8.15
C ALA A 374 2.42 11.73 6.95
N ALA A 375 1.17 11.28 6.80
CA ALA A 375 0.27 11.83 5.77
C ALA A 375 0.01 13.32 5.98
N ALA A 376 -0.25 13.75 7.22
CA ALA A 376 -0.49 15.15 7.54
C ALA A 376 0.76 16.04 7.41
N GLU A 377 1.95 15.51 7.64
CA GLU A 377 3.23 16.21 7.42
C GLU A 377 3.59 16.33 5.95
N ALA A 378 3.22 15.33 5.17
CA ALA A 378 3.43 15.34 3.73
C ALA A 378 2.44 16.23 2.96
N HIS A 379 1.33 16.61 3.60
CA HIS A 379 0.27 17.39 2.98
C HIS A 379 0.68 18.86 2.87
N THR A 380 0.95 19.31 1.66
CA THR A 380 1.40 20.69 1.35
C THR A 380 0.36 21.50 0.58
N ALA A 381 -0.82 20.92 0.32
CA ALA A 381 -1.88 21.61 -0.39
C ALA A 381 -2.47 22.76 0.46
N PRO A 382 -3.01 23.81 -0.17
CA PRO A 382 -3.62 24.94 0.54
C PRO A 382 -4.97 24.59 1.19
N ILE A 383 -5.56 23.45 0.82
CA ILE A 383 -6.79 22.92 1.42
C ILE A 383 -6.45 21.96 2.55
N PRO A 384 -7.26 21.85 3.61
CA PRO A 384 -7.01 20.93 4.70
C PRO A 384 -6.93 19.45 4.24
N LEU A 385 -6.05 18.66 4.86
CA LEU A 385 -6.05 17.21 4.72
C LEU A 385 -7.37 16.66 5.25
N ARG A 386 -8.10 15.90 4.46
CA ARG A 386 -9.37 15.28 4.86
C ARG A 386 -9.14 13.83 5.31
N VAL A 387 -9.37 13.56 6.58
CA VAL A 387 -9.22 12.24 7.19
C VAL A 387 -10.59 11.71 7.61
N LEU A 388 -11.03 10.59 7.05
CA LEU A 388 -12.22 9.87 7.47
C LEU A 388 -11.84 8.68 8.34
N GLU A 389 -12.39 8.61 9.55
CA GLU A 389 -12.25 7.45 10.43
C GLU A 389 -13.60 6.74 10.56
N LEU A 390 -13.68 5.57 9.95
CA LEU A 390 -14.83 4.66 10.09
C LEU A 390 -14.54 3.69 11.25
N ASP A 391 -15.49 3.53 12.14
CA ASP A 391 -15.38 2.71 13.36
C ASP A 391 -14.27 3.18 14.32
N PRO A 392 -14.38 4.40 14.88
CA PRO A 392 -13.35 5.03 15.71
C PRO A 392 -12.95 4.21 16.95
N GLU A 393 -13.83 3.33 17.43
CA GLU A 393 -13.51 2.38 18.50
C GLU A 393 -12.41 1.38 18.10
N GLY A 394 -12.29 1.06 16.79
CA GLY A 394 -11.23 0.22 16.25
C GLY A 394 -9.85 0.86 16.34
N GLY A 395 -9.77 2.14 16.05
CA GLY A 395 -8.53 2.95 16.11
C GLY A 395 -8.27 3.57 17.49
N GLU A 396 -9.23 3.51 18.41
CA GLU A 396 -9.14 4.00 19.80
C GLU A 396 -8.66 5.44 19.92
N GLY A 397 -9.11 6.28 19.03
CA GLY A 397 -8.70 7.68 18.98
C GLY A 397 -7.24 7.88 18.53
N ALA A 398 -6.62 6.89 17.91
CA ALA A 398 -5.24 7.03 17.37
C ALA A 398 -5.19 8.14 16.33
N VAL A 399 -6.21 8.26 15.47
CA VAL A 399 -6.35 9.34 14.49
C VAL A 399 -6.47 10.69 15.18
N ALA A 400 -7.39 10.83 16.13
CA ALA A 400 -7.58 12.07 16.87
C ALA A 400 -6.29 12.49 17.60
N ARG A 401 -5.59 11.56 18.25
CA ARG A 401 -4.30 11.83 18.91
C ARG A 401 -3.22 12.22 17.91
N ALA A 402 -3.19 11.59 16.73
CA ALA A 402 -2.22 11.89 15.69
C ALA A 402 -2.39 13.32 15.12
N LEU A 403 -3.62 13.81 15.11
CA LEU A 403 -3.98 15.15 14.62
C LEU A 403 -4.02 16.21 15.75
N THR A 404 -3.84 15.82 17.03
CA THR A 404 -3.84 16.75 18.16
C THR A 404 -2.75 17.81 17.98
N GLY A 405 -3.12 19.08 18.25
CA GLY A 405 -2.22 20.22 18.14
C GLY A 405 -2.06 20.79 16.73
N ARG A 406 -2.66 20.17 15.71
CA ARG A 406 -2.72 20.75 14.36
C ARG A 406 -3.94 21.68 14.24
N PRO A 407 -3.79 22.89 13.69
CA PRO A 407 -4.93 23.75 13.40
C PRO A 407 -5.91 23.06 12.42
N ARG A 408 -7.22 23.24 12.59
CA ARG A 408 -8.25 22.69 11.68
C ARG A 408 -8.07 23.09 10.22
N GLN A 409 -7.47 24.22 9.98
CA GLN A 409 -7.11 24.68 8.64
C GLN A 409 -6.03 23.83 7.95
N HIS A 410 -5.39 22.86 8.65
CA HIS A 410 -4.39 21.96 8.08
C HIS A 410 -4.88 20.51 8.00
N ALA A 411 -5.88 20.11 8.83
CA ALA A 411 -6.45 18.78 8.79
C ALA A 411 -7.89 18.77 9.32
N GLU A 412 -8.79 18.11 8.61
CA GLU A 412 -10.17 17.87 9.02
C GLU A 412 -10.37 16.39 9.33
N HIS A 413 -10.93 16.08 10.50
CA HIS A 413 -11.25 14.72 10.95
C HIS A 413 -12.75 14.48 10.91
N HIS A 414 -13.18 13.51 10.11
CA HIS A 414 -14.57 13.14 9.91
C HIS A 414 -14.81 11.74 10.48
N LEU A 415 -15.94 11.55 11.16
CA LEU A 415 -16.38 10.25 11.72
C LEU A 415 -17.51 9.60 10.89
N ALA A 416 -17.98 10.30 9.87
CA ALA A 416 -18.95 9.80 8.91
C ALA A 416 -18.72 10.43 7.54
N PRO A 417 -19.03 9.72 6.44
CA PRO A 417 -18.93 10.27 5.11
C PRO A 417 -19.87 11.47 4.93
N ASP A 418 -19.37 12.55 4.35
CA ASP A 418 -20.11 13.78 4.03
C ASP A 418 -20.42 13.94 2.54
N GLY A 419 -20.21 12.88 1.75
CA GLY A 419 -20.40 12.87 0.30
C GLY A 419 -19.17 13.32 -0.50
N GLY A 420 -18.12 13.83 0.16
CA GLY A 420 -16.85 14.18 -0.47
C GLY A 420 -15.87 13.01 -0.52
N ARG A 421 -14.69 13.27 -1.07
CA ARG A 421 -13.55 12.34 -1.06
C ARG A 421 -12.56 12.74 0.03
N TYR A 422 -11.77 11.76 0.47
CA TYR A 422 -10.83 11.90 1.58
C TYR A 422 -9.41 11.56 1.14
N ASP A 423 -8.44 12.24 1.71
CA ASP A 423 -7.01 11.97 1.45
C ASP A 423 -6.52 10.75 2.25
N VAL A 424 -7.14 10.51 3.41
CA VAL A 424 -6.88 9.33 4.24
C VAL A 424 -8.21 8.76 4.72
N VAL A 425 -8.43 7.47 4.48
CA VAL A 425 -9.54 6.71 5.07
C VAL A 425 -8.95 5.68 6.04
N VAL A 426 -9.41 5.71 7.27
CA VAL A 426 -9.09 4.73 8.31
C VAL A 426 -10.33 3.89 8.56
N ALA A 427 -10.22 2.58 8.44
CA ALA A 427 -11.33 1.66 8.67
C ALA A 427 -10.88 0.44 9.48
N ALA A 428 -11.77 -0.07 10.33
CA ALA A 428 -11.61 -1.38 10.97
C ALA A 428 -12.52 -2.40 10.26
N ALA A 429 -11.97 -3.56 9.92
CA ALA A 429 -12.72 -4.64 9.26
C ALA A 429 -13.52 -5.48 10.27
N ARG A 430 -14.08 -4.85 11.30
CA ARG A 430 -14.99 -5.51 12.25
C ARG A 430 -16.31 -5.84 11.54
N GLY A 431 -16.54 -7.12 11.28
CA GLY A 431 -17.73 -7.58 10.56
C GLY A 431 -17.77 -7.22 9.07
N ARG A 432 -16.72 -6.62 8.52
CA ARG A 432 -16.57 -6.34 7.10
C ARG A 432 -15.88 -7.50 6.39
N THR A 433 -16.23 -7.71 5.13
CA THR A 433 -15.58 -8.68 4.26
C THR A 433 -14.62 -7.98 3.30
N ALA A 434 -13.72 -8.74 2.69
CA ALA A 434 -12.81 -8.21 1.67
C ALA A 434 -13.58 -7.67 0.43
N GLU A 435 -14.79 -8.12 0.21
CA GLU A 435 -15.69 -7.64 -0.87
C GLU A 435 -16.14 -6.18 -0.66
N GLU A 436 -16.05 -5.65 0.55
CA GLU A 436 -16.39 -4.26 0.86
C GLU A 436 -15.22 -3.28 0.60
N VAL A 437 -14.01 -3.78 0.36
CA VAL A 437 -12.81 -2.96 0.09
C VAL A 437 -13.01 -1.96 -1.06
N PRO A 438 -13.63 -2.33 -2.21
CA PRO A 438 -13.88 -1.36 -3.29
C PRO A 438 -14.77 -0.18 -2.86
N ALA A 439 -15.66 -0.38 -1.89
CA ALA A 439 -16.50 0.71 -1.37
C ALA A 439 -15.66 1.69 -0.53
N LEU A 440 -14.70 1.21 0.26
CA LEU A 440 -13.77 2.05 1.01
C LEU A 440 -12.83 2.84 0.09
N VAL A 441 -12.32 2.19 -0.96
CA VAL A 441 -11.43 2.81 -1.95
C VAL A 441 -12.13 3.95 -2.70
N ARG A 442 -13.42 3.81 -3.01
CA ARG A 442 -14.20 4.89 -3.67
C ARG A 442 -14.34 6.17 -2.82
N LEU A 443 -14.13 6.11 -1.52
CA LEU A 443 -14.13 7.28 -0.65
C LEU A 443 -12.83 8.09 -0.75
N LEU A 444 -11.77 7.54 -1.35
CA LEU A 444 -10.47 8.19 -1.46
C LEU A 444 -10.39 9.19 -2.61
N SER A 445 -9.65 10.26 -2.38
CA SER A 445 -9.12 11.12 -3.45
C SER A 445 -8.07 10.37 -4.28
N PRO A 446 -7.83 10.73 -5.55
CA PRO A 446 -6.68 10.21 -6.29
C PRO A 446 -5.38 10.41 -5.51
N GLY A 447 -4.55 9.37 -5.41
CA GLY A 447 -3.35 9.37 -4.57
C GLY A 447 -3.61 9.22 -3.07
N GLY A 448 -4.86 9.10 -2.65
CA GLY A 448 -5.24 8.95 -1.24
C GLY A 448 -4.83 7.60 -0.64
N ARG A 449 -4.88 7.50 0.68
CA ARG A 449 -4.41 6.34 1.46
C ARG A 449 -5.55 5.67 2.22
N LEU A 450 -5.65 4.35 2.10
CA LEU A 450 -6.49 3.51 2.95
C LEU A 450 -5.64 2.85 4.04
N LEU A 451 -6.02 3.07 5.28
CA LEU A 451 -5.43 2.43 6.47
C LEU A 451 -6.47 1.48 7.05
N LEU A 452 -6.34 0.18 6.74
CA LEU A 452 -7.32 -0.84 7.09
C LEU A 452 -6.80 -1.74 8.20
N LEU A 453 -7.47 -1.72 9.34
CA LEU A 453 -7.23 -2.65 10.46
C LEU A 453 -8.09 -3.91 10.25
N ALA A 454 -7.48 -5.07 10.06
CA ALA A 454 -8.21 -6.29 9.75
C ALA A 454 -7.72 -7.53 10.51
N PRO A 455 -8.65 -8.42 10.92
CA PRO A 455 -8.27 -9.74 11.43
C PRO A 455 -7.78 -10.63 10.29
N THR A 456 -6.65 -11.29 10.51
CA THR A 456 -6.03 -12.21 9.55
C THR A 456 -5.98 -13.66 10.05
N ALA A 457 -6.47 -13.91 11.26
CA ALA A 457 -6.67 -15.22 11.84
C ALA A 457 -7.99 -15.27 12.62
N GLU A 458 -8.56 -16.45 12.72
CA GLU A 458 -9.80 -16.68 13.45
C GLU A 458 -9.67 -16.25 14.92
N GLN A 459 -10.72 -15.62 15.45
CA GLN A 459 -10.78 -15.10 16.82
C GLN A 459 -11.83 -15.90 17.60
N LEU A 460 -11.45 -17.08 18.10
CA LEU A 460 -12.39 -18.01 18.76
C LEU A 460 -13.02 -17.43 20.04
N ASP A 461 -12.33 -16.50 20.71
CA ASP A 461 -12.87 -15.82 21.89
C ASP A 461 -14.14 -14.99 21.61
N LEU A 462 -14.36 -14.59 20.34
CA LEU A 462 -15.63 -13.98 19.91
C LEU A 462 -16.82 -14.93 19.97
N LEU A 463 -16.62 -16.25 19.92
CA LEU A 463 -17.70 -17.23 20.13
C LEU A 463 -18.29 -17.12 21.54
N ILE A 464 -17.51 -16.64 22.51
CA ILE A 464 -17.94 -16.39 23.89
C ILE A 464 -18.47 -14.96 24.06
N THR A 465 -17.74 -13.96 23.54
CA THR A 465 -17.96 -12.54 23.84
C THR A 465 -18.65 -11.75 22.74
N GLY A 466 -18.65 -12.26 21.50
CA GLY A 466 -19.24 -11.58 20.36
C GLY A 466 -20.77 -11.58 20.37
N ASP A 467 -21.35 -10.61 19.68
CA ASP A 467 -22.76 -10.65 19.30
C ASP A 467 -22.95 -11.35 17.95
N ASP A 468 -24.20 -11.63 17.57
CA ASP A 468 -24.52 -12.32 16.33
C ASP A 468 -24.25 -11.48 15.07
N ALA A 469 -24.09 -10.16 15.21
CA ALA A 469 -23.77 -9.24 14.11
C ALA A 469 -22.29 -9.26 13.75
N GLN A 470 -21.40 -9.69 14.66
CA GLN A 470 -19.97 -9.81 14.36
C GLN A 470 -19.69 -11.05 13.52
N ARG A 471 -19.57 -10.85 12.21
CA ARG A 471 -19.11 -11.91 11.31
C ARG A 471 -17.65 -12.25 11.64
N LEU A 472 -17.42 -13.51 12.04
CA LEU A 472 -16.10 -14.05 12.43
C LEU A 472 -15.21 -14.37 11.23
N THR A 473 -15.49 -13.81 10.06
CA THR A 473 -14.72 -14.05 8.85
C THR A 473 -13.35 -13.37 8.95
N ALA A 474 -12.38 -14.12 9.46
CA ALA A 474 -10.98 -13.77 9.27
C ALA A 474 -10.55 -14.23 7.88
N HIS A 475 -9.94 -13.34 7.14
CA HIS A 475 -9.31 -13.67 5.87
C HIS A 475 -7.79 -13.61 6.04
N PRO A 476 -7.03 -14.56 5.46
CA PRO A 476 -5.57 -14.48 5.44
C PRO A 476 -5.09 -13.12 4.91
N ALA A 477 -3.89 -12.70 5.33
CA ALA A 477 -3.35 -11.40 4.93
C ALA A 477 -3.25 -11.24 3.40
N GLU A 478 -2.96 -12.34 2.69
CA GLU A 478 -2.90 -12.39 1.21
C GLU A 478 -4.25 -12.07 0.58
N HIS A 479 -5.34 -12.51 1.20
CA HIS A 479 -6.69 -12.23 0.71
C HIS A 479 -7.02 -10.74 0.79
N TRP A 480 -6.67 -10.08 1.91
CA TRP A 480 -6.81 -8.64 2.06
C TRP A 480 -5.92 -7.87 1.08
N ARG A 481 -4.65 -8.29 0.90
CA ARG A 481 -3.76 -7.69 -0.10
C ARG A 481 -4.33 -7.81 -1.51
N ALA A 482 -4.81 -8.98 -1.88
CA ALA A 482 -5.42 -9.22 -3.20
C ALA A 482 -6.67 -8.34 -3.43
N ALA A 483 -7.54 -8.22 -2.42
CA ALA A 483 -8.72 -7.39 -2.51
C ALA A 483 -8.38 -5.89 -2.66
N LEU A 484 -7.38 -5.41 -1.93
CA LEU A 484 -6.88 -4.03 -2.04
C LEU A 484 -6.26 -3.76 -3.41
N THR A 485 -5.44 -4.69 -3.91
CA THR A 485 -4.83 -4.58 -5.25
C THR A 485 -5.91 -4.58 -6.34
N ALA A 486 -6.88 -5.49 -6.26
CA ALA A 486 -8.00 -5.55 -7.20
C ALA A 486 -8.90 -4.30 -7.15
N ALA A 487 -8.94 -3.60 -6.01
CA ALA A 487 -9.68 -2.35 -5.85
C ALA A 487 -8.93 -1.10 -6.36
N GLY A 488 -7.72 -1.25 -6.92
CA GLY A 488 -6.95 -0.15 -7.50
C GLY A 488 -5.85 0.41 -6.58
N CYS A 489 -5.39 -0.38 -5.60
CA CYS A 489 -4.24 -0.02 -4.76
C CYS A 489 -3.01 -0.83 -5.20
N PRO A 490 -2.12 -0.30 -6.06
CA PRO A 490 -0.97 -1.05 -6.57
C PRO A 490 0.06 -1.36 -5.48
N THR A 491 0.17 -0.50 -4.47
CA THR A 491 1.07 -0.70 -3.33
C THR A 491 0.27 -0.93 -2.06
N VAL A 492 0.49 -2.10 -1.45
CA VAL A 492 -0.12 -2.51 -0.18
C VAL A 492 0.95 -2.97 0.78
N LEU A 493 1.11 -2.29 1.89
CA LEU A 493 2.04 -2.62 2.97
C LEU A 493 1.27 -3.18 4.17
N THR A 494 1.92 -4.01 4.96
CA THR A 494 1.29 -4.69 6.09
C THR A 494 2.11 -4.48 7.36
N LEU A 495 1.48 -4.04 8.42
CA LEU A 495 2.07 -3.86 9.75
C LEU A 495 1.29 -4.70 10.79
N PRO A 496 1.95 -5.42 11.69
CA PRO A 496 3.38 -5.71 11.68
C PRO A 496 3.81 -6.44 10.41
N GLU A 497 5.09 -6.33 10.05
CA GLU A 497 5.67 -7.01 8.89
C GLU A 497 5.64 -8.54 9.07
N ASP A 498 5.81 -9.27 7.99
CA ASP A 498 5.88 -10.71 8.02
C ASP A 498 7.08 -11.17 8.87
N GLY A 499 6.83 -12.15 9.74
CA GLY A 499 7.82 -12.64 10.72
C GLY A 499 7.84 -11.88 12.05
N HIS A 500 7.23 -10.70 12.17
CA HIS A 500 7.14 -9.98 13.43
C HIS A 500 6.24 -10.73 14.44
N PRO A 501 6.65 -10.91 15.74
CA PRO A 501 5.88 -11.65 16.73
C PRO A 501 4.43 -11.20 16.87
N MET A 502 4.18 -9.90 16.90
CA MET A 502 2.83 -9.33 17.03
C MET A 502 1.90 -9.72 15.87
N GLY A 503 2.45 -10.06 14.70
CA GLY A 503 1.67 -10.54 13.57
C GLY A 503 0.97 -11.88 13.81
N LEU A 504 1.51 -12.71 14.72
CA LEU A 504 0.93 -13.99 15.12
C LEU A 504 -0.36 -13.83 15.95
N LEU A 505 -0.66 -12.62 16.44
CA LEU A 505 -1.96 -12.31 17.05
C LEU A 505 -3.10 -12.30 16.03
N GLY A 506 -2.79 -12.42 14.73
CA GLY A 506 -3.80 -12.45 13.68
C GLY A 506 -4.53 -11.11 13.51
N GLN A 507 -3.82 -10.01 13.75
CA GLN A 507 -4.31 -8.65 13.54
C GLN A 507 -3.28 -7.87 12.73
N ARG A 508 -3.72 -7.17 11.68
CA ARG A 508 -2.85 -6.42 10.78
C ARG A 508 -3.43 -5.05 10.46
N LEU A 509 -2.55 -4.10 10.24
CA LEU A 509 -2.84 -2.82 9.63
C LEU A 509 -2.31 -2.87 8.19
N PHE A 510 -3.19 -2.72 7.22
CA PHE A 510 -2.84 -2.58 5.82
C PHE A 510 -2.78 -1.09 5.47
N ALA A 511 -1.66 -0.64 4.95
CA ALA A 511 -1.49 0.70 4.42
C ALA A 511 -1.43 0.60 2.89
N ALA A 512 -2.43 1.12 2.22
CA ALA A 512 -2.59 1.04 0.77
C ALA A 512 -2.77 2.44 0.18
N ARG A 513 -2.28 2.66 -1.04
CA ARG A 513 -2.46 3.89 -1.79
C ARG A 513 -3.23 3.61 -3.07
N VAL A 514 -4.16 4.48 -3.40
CA VAL A 514 -4.90 4.52 -4.66
C VAL A 514 -4.10 5.35 -5.69
N ASP A 515 -4.14 4.96 -6.95
CA ASP A 515 -3.55 5.75 -8.04
C ASP A 515 -4.34 7.01 -8.39
#